data_ace0683fc4842acae66b6e42036e0961
#
_entry.id   ace0683fc4842acae66b6e42036e0961
#
_cell.length_a   1.000
_cell.length_b   1.000
_cell.length_c   1.000
_cell.angle_alpha   90.00
_cell.angle_beta   90.00
_cell.angle_gamma   90.00
#
_symmetry.space_group_name_H-M   'P 1'
#
loop_
_entity.id
_entity.type
_entity.pdbx_description
1 polymer ?
#
loop_
_entity_poly.entity_id
_entity_poly.type
_entity_poly.pdbx_seq_one_letter_code
_entity_poly.pdbx_strand_id
1 'polypeptide(L)'
;MNISPIDNFELLFPDNSGFDKTDILFYSGKNDLCSLYLSAENKRNRLFVTDTNIAPLCTDFISHFTDENADNIKAPSIFKKGNDTLCILGAGEKYKTIENVLEIVRAALNSNFNRNCLFVAIGGGVLSDMTGFAASMFKRGVDVEFVPTTLLSDVDASIGGKTGCDFDSYKNMIGAFYPAKKIHIWSSFIQSLPQNEFISGLGEVVKTAFLFSPELTEILKTQKEKVMSRNEEVLKKIITICAKAKAKTVHEDFKEKGIRAYLNYGHTFGPVSYTHL
;
A
#
# COMPACT_ATOMS: atom_id res chain seq x y z
N MET A 1 -15.31 19.10 0.05
CA MET A 1 -16.39 18.08 0.06
C MET A 1 -15.78 16.79 0.60
N ASN A 2 -16.49 16.02 1.42
CA ASN A 2 -15.96 14.73 1.85
C ASN A 2 -16.06 13.74 0.68
N ILE A 3 -14.94 13.10 0.34
CA ILE A 3 -14.94 12.04 -0.65
C ILE A 3 -15.55 10.77 -0.05
N SER A 4 -16.41 10.07 -0.80
CA SER A 4 -17.00 8.80 -0.38
C SER A 4 -16.54 7.67 -1.28
N PRO A 5 -16.28 6.48 -0.75
CA PRO A 5 -15.96 5.32 -1.56
C PRO A 5 -17.17 4.93 -2.42
N ILE A 6 -16.89 4.42 -3.62
CA ILE A 6 -17.92 3.94 -4.58
C ILE A 6 -18.22 2.45 -4.41
N ASP A 7 -17.36 1.73 -3.71
CA ASP A 7 -17.48 0.32 -3.33
C ASP A 7 -16.59 0.04 -2.11
N ASN A 8 -16.94 -0.96 -1.31
CA ASN A 8 -16.13 -1.37 -0.17
C ASN A 8 -16.42 -2.82 0.23
N PHE A 9 -15.48 -3.41 0.95
CA PHE A 9 -15.71 -4.64 1.70
C PHE A 9 -14.74 -4.71 2.91
N GLU A 10 -15.05 -5.60 3.84
CA GLU A 10 -14.25 -5.83 5.04
C GLU A 10 -13.43 -7.12 4.91
N LEU A 11 -12.15 -7.05 5.27
CA LEU A 11 -11.33 -8.21 5.56
C LEU A 11 -11.38 -8.44 7.08
N LEU A 12 -12.04 -9.51 7.50
CA LEU A 12 -12.10 -9.93 8.90
C LEU A 12 -10.90 -10.80 9.24
N PHE A 13 -10.36 -10.63 10.44
CA PHE A 13 -9.28 -11.46 10.94
C PHE A 13 -9.81 -12.51 11.92
N PRO A 14 -9.12 -13.66 12.09
CA PRO A 14 -9.51 -14.66 13.09
C PRO A 14 -9.48 -14.08 14.52
N ASP A 15 -10.38 -14.52 15.39
CA ASP A 15 -10.53 -14.03 16.78
C ASP A 15 -9.22 -14.06 17.58
N ASN A 16 -8.36 -15.04 17.31
CA ASN A 16 -7.07 -15.19 17.98
C ASN A 16 -5.92 -14.39 17.33
N SER A 17 -6.21 -13.57 16.33
CA SER A 17 -5.19 -12.76 15.64
C SER A 17 -4.75 -11.54 16.44
N GLY A 18 -5.61 -11.03 17.33
CA GLY A 18 -5.45 -9.75 18.01
C GLY A 18 -5.88 -8.54 17.16
N PHE A 19 -6.47 -8.77 16.00
CA PHE A 19 -6.99 -7.76 15.08
C PHE A 19 -8.45 -8.06 14.75
N ASP A 20 -9.22 -7.02 14.49
CA ASP A 20 -10.64 -7.11 14.17
C ASP A 20 -10.84 -7.18 12.65
N LYS A 21 -10.64 -6.07 11.96
CA LYS A 21 -10.84 -5.96 10.51
C LYS A 21 -9.96 -4.94 9.83
N THR A 22 -9.88 -5.04 8.50
CA THR A 22 -9.43 -3.99 7.58
C THR A 22 -10.58 -3.59 6.67
N ASP A 23 -10.93 -2.30 6.61
CA ASP A 23 -11.87 -1.78 5.62
C ASP A 23 -11.13 -1.53 4.30
N ILE A 24 -11.54 -2.15 3.21
CA ILE A 24 -10.99 -1.95 1.87
C ILE A 24 -11.98 -1.11 1.06
N LEU A 25 -11.54 0.09 0.68
CA LEU A 25 -12.37 1.16 0.16
C LEU A 25 -11.91 1.54 -1.26
N PHE A 26 -12.83 1.52 -2.22
CA PHE A 26 -12.56 1.83 -3.61
C PHE A 26 -13.11 3.20 -3.97
N TYR A 27 -12.33 3.95 -4.72
CA TYR A 27 -12.68 5.30 -5.19
C TYR A 27 -12.59 5.38 -6.71
N SER A 28 -13.32 6.30 -7.33
CA SER A 28 -13.28 6.58 -8.76
C SER A 28 -12.64 7.94 -9.06
N GLY A 29 -12.20 8.11 -10.30
CA GLY A 29 -11.61 9.35 -10.79
C GLY A 29 -10.20 9.61 -10.25
N LYS A 30 -9.73 10.87 -10.37
CA LYS A 30 -8.42 11.30 -9.86
C LYS A 30 -8.37 11.12 -8.34
N ASN A 31 -7.21 10.69 -7.83
CA ASN A 31 -7.01 10.64 -6.38
C ASN A 31 -7.21 12.02 -5.74
N ASP A 32 -7.90 12.07 -4.62
CA ASP A 32 -8.18 13.28 -3.88
C ASP A 32 -7.81 13.09 -2.39
N LEU A 33 -6.52 13.02 -2.14
CA LEU A 33 -5.95 12.89 -0.80
C LEU A 33 -6.25 14.11 0.07
N CYS A 34 -6.41 15.29 -0.54
CA CYS A 34 -6.77 16.50 0.18
C CYS A 34 -8.17 16.37 0.77
N SER A 35 -9.17 15.97 -0.01
CA SER A 35 -10.52 15.73 0.50
C SER A 35 -10.57 14.58 1.50
N LEU A 36 -9.77 13.53 1.30
CA LEU A 36 -9.74 12.39 2.21
C LEU A 36 -9.16 12.74 3.58
N TYR A 37 -8.05 13.47 3.61
CA TYR A 37 -7.31 13.69 4.85
C TYR A 37 -7.32 15.13 5.36
N LEU A 38 -7.46 16.14 4.50
CA LEU A 38 -7.29 17.54 4.89
C LEU A 38 -8.59 18.35 4.98
N SER A 39 -9.72 17.79 4.53
CA SER A 39 -10.99 18.50 4.44
C SER A 39 -11.69 18.75 5.78
N ALA A 40 -11.38 17.97 6.81
CA ALA A 40 -11.99 18.09 8.13
C ALA A 40 -10.96 18.52 9.18
N GLU A 41 -11.41 19.32 10.17
CA GLU A 41 -10.58 19.64 11.33
C GLU A 41 -10.20 18.34 12.06
N ASN A 42 -8.91 18.04 12.09
CA ASN A 42 -8.38 16.82 12.67
C ASN A 42 -7.60 17.14 13.95
N LYS A 43 -8.00 16.51 15.06
CA LYS A 43 -7.32 16.61 16.35
C LYS A 43 -6.29 15.51 16.58
N ARG A 44 -6.24 14.48 15.71
CA ARG A 44 -5.33 13.36 15.81
C ARG A 44 -4.02 13.67 15.08
N ASN A 45 -2.88 13.34 15.69
CA ASN A 45 -1.61 13.40 14.97
C ASN A 45 -1.57 12.38 13.84
N ARG A 46 -1.14 12.81 12.64
CA ARG A 46 -1.01 11.92 11.47
C ARG A 46 0.38 12.03 10.84
N LEU A 47 1.00 10.88 10.59
CA LEU A 47 2.24 10.77 9.84
C LEU A 47 1.95 10.22 8.46
N PHE A 48 2.08 11.02 7.44
CA PHE A 48 2.02 10.61 6.04
C PHE A 48 3.42 10.22 5.58
N VAL A 49 3.55 9.02 5.02
CA VAL A 49 4.81 8.50 4.49
C VAL A 49 4.65 8.27 3.01
N THR A 50 5.52 8.87 2.21
CA THR A 50 5.55 8.70 0.75
C THR A 50 6.99 8.64 0.25
N ASP A 51 7.21 8.54 -1.05
CA ASP A 51 8.54 8.54 -1.65
C ASP A 51 8.68 9.57 -2.78
N THR A 52 9.91 9.74 -3.24
CA THR A 52 10.27 10.71 -4.28
C THR A 52 9.63 10.44 -5.64
N ASN A 53 9.12 9.23 -5.92
CA ASN A 53 8.40 8.93 -7.16
C ASN A 53 6.90 9.28 -7.05
N ILE A 54 6.33 9.18 -5.85
CA ILE A 54 4.90 9.38 -5.61
C ILE A 54 4.60 10.84 -5.27
N ALA A 55 5.50 11.55 -4.58
CA ALA A 55 5.31 12.95 -4.23
C ALA A 55 4.88 13.83 -5.41
N PRO A 56 5.50 13.74 -6.61
CA PRO A 56 5.08 14.50 -7.80
C PRO A 56 3.67 14.17 -8.30
N LEU A 57 3.17 12.95 -8.05
CA LEU A 57 1.82 12.54 -8.43
C LEU A 57 0.74 13.05 -7.48
N CYS A 58 1.15 13.57 -6.32
CA CYS A 58 0.28 14.07 -5.25
C CYS A 58 0.55 15.55 -4.95
N THR A 59 0.87 16.35 -5.95
CA THR A 59 1.32 17.75 -5.81
C THR A 59 0.40 18.60 -4.93
N ASP A 60 -0.92 18.51 -5.13
CA ASP A 60 -1.90 19.27 -4.34
C ASP A 60 -1.83 18.91 -2.84
N PHE A 61 -1.58 17.63 -2.54
CA PHE A 61 -1.42 17.14 -1.17
C PHE A 61 -0.06 17.56 -0.58
N ILE A 62 1.02 17.46 -1.34
CA ILE A 62 2.37 17.84 -0.92
C ILE A 62 2.46 19.35 -0.65
N SER A 63 1.83 20.19 -1.48
CA SER A 63 1.81 21.65 -1.31
C SER A 63 1.12 22.12 -0.02
N HIS A 64 0.33 21.26 0.62
CA HIS A 64 -0.16 21.54 1.95
C HIS A 64 0.97 21.62 2.98
N PHE A 65 2.07 20.89 2.81
CA PHE A 65 3.15 20.77 3.79
C PHE A 65 4.34 21.68 3.49
N THR A 66 4.62 21.96 2.23
CA THR A 66 5.80 22.71 1.80
C THR A 66 5.53 23.47 0.50
N ASP A 67 6.22 24.60 0.31
CA ASP A 67 6.23 25.35 -0.94
C ASP A 67 7.29 24.83 -1.92
N GLU A 68 8.10 23.83 -1.53
CA GLU A 68 9.05 23.19 -2.43
C GLU A 68 8.33 22.45 -3.56
N ASN A 69 8.88 22.52 -4.77
CA ASN A 69 8.40 21.72 -5.88
C ASN A 69 8.58 20.24 -5.58
N ALA A 70 7.51 19.46 -5.63
CA ALA A 70 7.50 18.04 -5.31
C ALA A 70 8.52 17.22 -6.12
N ASP A 71 8.82 17.62 -7.37
CA ASP A 71 9.83 16.97 -8.23
C ASP A 71 11.28 17.15 -7.71
N ASN A 72 11.52 18.16 -6.90
CA ASN A 72 12.85 18.53 -6.44
C ASN A 72 13.15 18.14 -4.98
N ILE A 73 12.17 17.58 -4.29
CA ILE A 73 12.32 17.20 -2.88
C ILE A 73 13.34 16.04 -2.77
N LYS A 74 14.37 16.28 -1.99
CA LYS A 74 15.40 15.25 -1.71
C LYS A 74 14.95 14.37 -0.54
N ALA A 75 15.27 13.11 -0.59
CA ALA A 75 14.99 12.17 0.48
C ALA A 75 16.24 11.91 1.37
N PRO A 76 16.08 11.71 2.68
CA PRO A 76 14.81 11.84 3.43
C PRO A 76 14.47 13.32 3.68
N SER A 77 13.18 13.67 3.63
CA SER A 77 12.66 14.98 4.02
C SER A 77 11.45 14.86 4.92
N ILE A 78 11.35 15.77 5.91
CA ILE A 78 10.27 15.77 6.89
C ILE A 78 9.71 17.20 6.99
N PHE A 79 8.41 17.32 6.76
CA PHE A 79 7.67 18.58 6.84
C PHE A 79 6.54 18.46 7.87
N LYS A 80 6.38 19.48 8.71
CA LYS A 80 5.35 19.48 9.74
C LYS A 80 4.38 20.64 9.55
N LYS A 81 3.08 20.36 9.63
CA LYS A 81 2.02 21.36 9.60
C LYS A 81 0.89 21.00 10.57
N GLY A 82 0.78 21.76 11.65
CA GLY A 82 -0.19 21.46 12.70
C GLY A 82 0.01 20.09 13.34
N ASN A 83 -1.02 19.26 13.30
CA ASN A 83 -0.99 17.89 13.80
C ASN A 83 -0.46 16.87 12.78
N ASP A 84 -0.17 17.31 11.57
CA ASP A 84 0.25 16.46 10.46
C ASP A 84 1.75 16.57 10.22
N THR A 85 2.36 15.45 9.90
CA THR A 85 3.77 15.37 9.50
C THR A 85 3.86 14.56 8.22
N LEU A 86 4.60 15.06 7.23
CA LEU A 86 4.91 14.36 5.99
C LEU A 86 6.37 13.90 6.04
N CYS A 87 6.60 12.62 5.78
CA CYS A 87 7.92 12.01 5.64
C CYS A 87 8.07 11.50 4.20
N ILE A 88 9.04 12.02 3.46
CA ILE A 88 9.35 11.60 2.09
C ILE A 88 10.66 10.82 2.10
N LEU A 89 10.61 9.56 1.69
CA LEU A 89 11.74 8.64 1.61
C LEU A 89 12.25 8.50 0.17
N GLY A 90 13.39 7.84 0.01
CA GLY A 90 13.86 7.42 -1.31
C GLY A 90 12.96 6.32 -1.90
N ALA A 91 12.79 6.33 -3.23
CA ALA A 91 11.94 5.38 -3.93
C ALA A 91 12.67 4.09 -4.32
N GLY A 92 11.95 2.98 -4.29
CA GLY A 92 12.38 1.67 -4.77
C GLY A 92 12.88 0.71 -3.69
N GLU A 93 13.04 -0.56 -4.07
CA GLU A 93 13.37 -1.68 -3.16
C GLU A 93 14.64 -1.46 -2.35
N LYS A 94 15.66 -0.80 -2.91
CA LYS A 94 16.92 -0.49 -2.20
C LYS A 94 16.73 0.34 -0.92
N TYR A 95 15.57 0.98 -0.76
CA TYR A 95 15.23 1.74 0.43
C TYR A 95 14.37 0.95 1.43
N LYS A 96 14.03 -0.31 1.14
CA LYS A 96 13.26 -1.18 2.05
C LYS A 96 14.13 -1.71 3.18
N THR A 97 14.70 -0.83 3.98
CA THR A 97 15.69 -1.15 5.02
C THR A 97 15.20 -0.77 6.42
N ILE A 98 15.83 -1.36 7.44
CA ILE A 98 15.52 -1.04 8.83
C ILE A 98 15.83 0.43 9.16
N GLU A 99 16.85 1.02 8.53
CA GLU A 99 17.21 2.42 8.73
C GLU A 99 16.06 3.34 8.30
N ASN A 100 15.44 3.08 7.14
CA ASN A 100 14.30 3.85 6.68
C ASN A 100 13.04 3.62 7.52
N VAL A 101 12.83 2.41 8.06
CA VAL A 101 11.79 2.16 9.05
C VAL A 101 12.03 3.00 10.31
N LEU A 102 13.26 3.11 10.77
CA LEU A 102 13.64 3.96 11.91
C LEU A 102 13.50 5.46 11.59
N GLU A 103 13.71 5.90 10.35
CA GLU A 103 13.41 7.30 9.95
C GLU A 103 11.92 7.62 10.09
N ILE A 104 11.02 6.71 9.69
CA ILE A 104 9.58 6.86 9.90
C ILE A 104 9.27 7.01 11.40
N VAL A 105 9.87 6.17 12.24
CA VAL A 105 9.70 6.24 13.71
C VAL A 105 10.25 7.55 14.26
N ARG A 106 11.43 8.02 13.81
CA ARG A 106 12.03 9.30 14.22
C ARG A 106 11.16 10.49 13.83
N ALA A 107 10.55 10.48 12.64
CA ALA A 107 9.63 11.53 12.20
C ALA A 107 8.46 11.69 13.18
N ALA A 108 7.87 10.58 13.63
CA ALA A 108 6.80 10.61 14.63
C ALA A 108 7.28 11.05 16.02
N LEU A 109 8.46 10.62 16.45
CA LEU A 109 9.06 11.01 17.74
C LEU A 109 9.36 12.51 17.78
N ASN A 110 10.03 13.03 16.74
CA ASN A 110 10.40 14.45 16.65
C ASN A 110 9.17 15.36 16.51
N SER A 111 8.04 14.80 16.06
CA SER A 111 6.75 15.50 16.01
C SER A 111 5.93 15.36 17.29
N ASN A 112 6.48 14.75 18.34
CA ASN A 112 5.83 14.52 19.64
C ASN A 112 4.52 13.73 19.55
N PHE A 113 4.42 12.75 18.65
CA PHE A 113 3.23 11.94 18.50
C PHE A 113 2.95 11.08 19.73
N ASN A 114 1.68 10.99 20.09
CA ASN A 114 1.19 10.13 21.16
C ASN A 114 0.75 8.75 20.60
N ARG A 115 0.25 7.87 21.47
CA ARG A 115 -0.23 6.53 21.06
C ARG A 115 -1.48 6.58 20.19
N ASN A 116 -2.26 7.65 20.25
CA ASN A 116 -3.46 7.83 19.44
C ASN A 116 -3.17 8.51 18.10
N CYS A 117 -1.99 8.32 17.53
CA CYS A 117 -1.65 8.83 16.20
C CYS A 117 -2.05 7.83 15.11
N LEU A 118 -2.02 8.31 13.87
CA LEU A 118 -2.26 7.52 12.67
C LEU A 118 -1.06 7.61 11.73
N PHE A 119 -0.56 6.47 11.28
CA PHE A 119 0.41 6.43 10.18
C PHE A 119 -0.33 6.14 8.87
N VAL A 120 0.05 6.81 7.80
CA VAL A 120 -0.56 6.64 6.47
C VAL A 120 0.55 6.45 5.44
N ALA A 121 0.60 5.26 4.82
CA ALA A 121 1.51 5.02 3.69
C ALA A 121 0.81 5.40 2.38
N ILE A 122 1.43 6.27 1.58
CA ILE A 122 0.98 6.64 0.24
C ILE A 122 2.04 6.17 -0.75
N GLY A 123 1.85 4.98 -1.32
CA GLY A 123 2.86 4.39 -2.19
C GLY A 123 2.66 2.91 -2.54
N GLY A 124 3.69 2.30 -3.11
CA GLY A 124 3.71 0.88 -3.42
C GLY A 124 3.92 -0.01 -2.20
N GLY A 125 4.12 -1.32 -2.44
CA GLY A 125 4.32 -2.35 -1.41
C GLY A 125 5.49 -2.04 -0.47
N VAL A 126 6.58 -1.49 -0.96
CA VAL A 126 7.75 -1.09 -0.15
C VAL A 126 7.34 -0.12 0.97
N LEU A 127 6.56 0.91 0.63
CA LEU A 127 6.13 1.91 1.61
C LEU A 127 5.08 1.36 2.58
N SER A 128 4.11 0.58 2.10
CA SER A 128 3.13 -0.04 3.00
C SER A 128 3.79 -1.01 3.98
N ASP A 129 4.76 -1.82 3.53
CA ASP A 129 5.51 -2.74 4.39
C ASP A 129 6.30 -2.00 5.47
N MET A 130 7.12 -1.01 5.09
CA MET A 130 7.92 -0.24 6.04
C MET A 130 7.07 0.58 7.00
N THR A 131 6.02 1.25 6.50
CA THR A 131 5.15 2.09 7.35
C THR A 131 4.33 1.25 8.31
N GLY A 132 3.79 0.12 7.84
CA GLY A 132 3.07 -0.83 8.69
C GLY A 132 3.98 -1.41 9.78
N PHE A 133 5.22 -1.74 9.45
CA PHE A 133 6.19 -2.22 10.43
C PHE A 133 6.60 -1.12 11.43
N ALA A 134 6.85 0.10 10.97
CA ALA A 134 7.09 1.25 11.85
C ALA A 134 5.91 1.50 12.81
N ALA A 135 4.66 1.41 12.30
CA ALA A 135 3.46 1.56 13.12
C ALA A 135 3.34 0.47 14.18
N SER A 136 3.71 -0.79 13.85
CA SER A 136 3.70 -1.90 14.82
C SER A 136 4.67 -1.70 15.98
N MET A 137 5.81 -1.05 15.72
CA MET A 137 6.86 -0.80 16.72
C MET A 137 6.61 0.48 17.52
N PHE A 138 6.10 1.56 16.87
CA PHE A 138 5.93 2.85 17.51
C PHE A 138 4.97 2.74 18.69
N LYS A 139 5.45 3.07 19.90
CA LYS A 139 4.68 3.00 21.16
C LYS A 139 3.94 1.67 21.41
N ARG A 140 4.45 0.56 20.88
CA ARG A 140 3.90 -0.81 20.92
C ARG A 140 2.62 -0.99 20.09
N GLY A 141 2.50 -0.22 19.02
CA GLY A 141 1.41 -0.31 18.06
C GLY A 141 0.55 0.96 18.02
N VAL A 142 0.41 1.50 16.82
CA VAL A 142 -0.47 2.63 16.49
C VAL A 142 -1.22 2.30 15.20
N ASP A 143 -2.38 2.93 14.98
CA ASP A 143 -3.16 2.70 13.78
C ASP A 143 -2.37 3.03 12.51
N VAL A 144 -2.59 2.27 11.46
CA VAL A 144 -2.03 2.50 10.13
C VAL A 144 -3.10 2.37 9.05
N GLU A 145 -3.02 3.21 8.02
CA GLU A 145 -3.83 3.16 6.81
C GLU A 145 -2.91 3.13 5.59
N PHE A 146 -3.37 2.51 4.50
CA PHE A 146 -2.63 2.44 3.24
C PHE A 146 -3.39 3.08 2.10
N VAL A 147 -2.68 3.81 1.26
CA VAL A 147 -3.10 4.31 -0.04
C VAL A 147 -2.15 3.70 -1.07
N PRO A 148 -2.43 2.47 -1.54
CA PRO A 148 -1.59 1.82 -2.54
C PRO A 148 -1.63 2.59 -3.87
N THR A 149 -0.47 2.65 -4.54
CA THR A 149 -0.28 3.40 -5.79
C THR A 149 0.27 2.56 -6.93
N THR A 150 0.46 1.25 -6.69
CA THR A 150 0.91 0.30 -7.71
C THR A 150 -0.09 -0.84 -7.83
N LEU A 151 -0.22 -1.43 -9.03
CA LEU A 151 -1.12 -2.56 -9.23
C LEU A 151 -0.77 -3.72 -8.28
N LEU A 152 0.51 -4.01 -8.09
CA LEU A 152 0.97 -5.03 -7.15
C LEU A 152 0.47 -4.77 -5.72
N SER A 153 0.50 -3.53 -5.28
CA SER A 153 0.02 -3.16 -3.94
C SER A 153 -1.50 -3.22 -3.83
N ASP A 154 -2.23 -2.81 -4.88
CA ASP A 154 -3.69 -2.87 -4.93
C ASP A 154 -4.24 -4.30 -4.84
N VAL A 155 -3.55 -5.26 -5.48
CA VAL A 155 -4.05 -6.64 -5.60
C VAL A 155 -3.46 -7.60 -4.57
N ASP A 156 -2.31 -7.25 -3.97
CA ASP A 156 -1.57 -8.18 -3.10
C ASP A 156 -0.91 -7.50 -1.89
N ALA A 157 0.12 -6.68 -2.09
CA ALA A 157 1.06 -6.33 -1.04
C ALA A 157 0.44 -5.55 0.14
N SER A 158 -0.51 -4.64 -0.10
CA SER A 158 -1.17 -3.87 0.97
C SER A 158 -2.17 -4.70 1.80
N ILE A 159 -2.57 -5.89 1.33
CA ILE A 159 -3.65 -6.67 1.90
C ILE A 159 -3.10 -7.84 2.72
N GLY A 160 -3.54 -7.94 3.99
CA GLY A 160 -3.25 -9.12 4.81
C GLY A 160 -2.16 -8.95 5.84
N GLY A 161 -1.69 -7.70 6.08
CA GLY A 161 -0.94 -7.32 7.26
C GLY A 161 0.48 -7.86 7.37
N LYS A 162 1.07 -8.45 6.34
CA LYS A 162 2.50 -8.70 6.31
C LYS A 162 3.21 -7.36 6.15
N THR A 163 4.03 -6.98 7.12
CA THR A 163 4.80 -5.74 7.12
C THR A 163 6.23 -6.02 7.51
N GLY A 164 7.19 -5.25 6.98
CA GLY A 164 8.59 -5.51 7.28
C GLY A 164 9.55 -4.77 6.37
N CYS A 165 10.80 -5.14 6.50
CA CYS A 165 11.88 -4.63 5.69
C CYS A 165 12.92 -5.71 5.40
N ASP A 166 13.80 -5.41 4.48
CA ASP A 166 14.96 -6.23 4.17
C ASP A 166 16.04 -6.04 5.25
N PHE A 167 16.85 -7.05 5.44
CA PHE A 167 17.99 -6.99 6.34
C PHE A 167 19.19 -7.69 5.71
N ASP A 168 20.29 -6.98 5.63
CA ASP A 168 21.47 -7.39 4.87
C ASP A 168 21.07 -7.70 3.40
N SER A 169 21.35 -8.91 2.95
CA SER A 169 20.99 -9.37 1.59
C SER A 169 19.67 -10.16 1.55
N TYR A 170 18.95 -10.25 2.66
CA TYR A 170 17.76 -11.07 2.79
C TYR A 170 16.49 -10.22 2.73
N LYS A 171 15.59 -10.56 1.79
CA LYS A 171 14.30 -9.88 1.65
C LYS A 171 13.33 -10.23 2.77
N ASN A 172 12.58 -9.22 3.25
CA ASN A 172 11.48 -9.35 4.20
C ASN A 172 11.85 -10.11 5.50
N MET A 173 13.11 -10.00 5.95
CA MET A 173 13.62 -10.78 7.07
C MET A 173 13.15 -10.26 8.42
N ILE A 174 12.91 -8.96 8.54
CA ILE A 174 12.45 -8.34 9.78
C ILE A 174 11.06 -7.77 9.55
N GLY A 175 10.10 -8.16 10.38
CA GLY A 175 8.73 -7.68 10.19
C GLY A 175 7.75 -8.15 11.25
N ALA A 176 6.50 -7.77 11.03
CA ALA A 176 5.38 -8.12 11.89
C ALA A 176 4.12 -8.41 11.04
N PHE A 177 3.22 -9.21 11.61
CA PHE A 177 1.84 -9.25 11.12
C PHE A 177 1.10 -8.07 11.73
N TYR A 178 0.92 -6.99 10.99
CA TYR A 178 0.30 -5.75 11.44
C TYR A 178 -0.61 -5.16 10.36
N PRO A 179 -1.90 -5.54 10.33
CA PRO A 179 -2.81 -5.10 9.28
C PRO A 179 -3.21 -3.63 9.43
N ALA A 180 -3.44 -2.99 8.29
CA ALA A 180 -3.99 -1.63 8.26
C ALA A 180 -5.44 -1.60 8.74
N LYS A 181 -5.88 -0.49 9.31
CA LYS A 181 -7.29 -0.22 9.62
C LYS A 181 -8.11 -0.01 8.35
N LYS A 182 -7.51 0.71 7.38
CA LYS A 182 -8.14 0.98 6.09
C LYS A 182 -7.13 0.89 4.96
N ILE A 183 -7.62 0.49 3.78
CA ILE A 183 -6.89 0.53 2.52
C ILE A 183 -7.73 1.31 1.54
N HIS A 184 -7.18 2.40 1.00
CA HIS A 184 -7.85 3.34 0.11
C HIS A 184 -7.35 3.16 -1.32
N ILE A 185 -8.12 2.53 -2.19
CA ILE A 185 -7.71 2.13 -3.55
C ILE A 185 -8.28 3.09 -4.59
N TRP A 186 -7.37 3.72 -5.36
CA TRP A 186 -7.69 4.50 -6.56
C TRP A 186 -7.02 3.90 -7.78
N SER A 187 -7.80 3.34 -8.71
CA SER A 187 -7.28 2.83 -9.99
C SER A 187 -6.59 3.91 -10.84
N SER A 188 -6.83 5.19 -10.57
CA SER A 188 -6.18 6.30 -11.27
C SER A 188 -4.67 6.38 -11.08
N PHE A 189 -4.11 5.90 -9.96
CA PHE A 189 -2.66 5.82 -9.79
C PHE A 189 -2.01 4.89 -10.81
N ILE A 190 -2.72 3.85 -11.26
CA ILE A 190 -2.20 2.89 -12.23
C ILE A 190 -1.98 3.52 -13.60
N GLN A 191 -2.66 4.63 -13.93
CA GLN A 191 -2.50 5.31 -15.22
C GLN A 191 -1.08 5.86 -15.43
N SER A 192 -0.45 6.35 -14.36
CA SER A 192 0.92 6.90 -14.37
C SER A 192 2.00 5.87 -14.03
N LEU A 193 1.62 4.64 -13.70
CA LEU A 193 2.56 3.60 -13.29
C LEU A 193 3.50 3.22 -14.44
N PRO A 194 4.84 3.16 -14.25
CA PRO A 194 5.77 2.66 -15.25
C PRO A 194 5.37 1.28 -15.79
N GLN A 195 5.65 1.02 -17.07
CA GLN A 195 5.18 -0.20 -17.73
C GLN A 195 5.73 -1.48 -17.09
N ASN A 196 7.00 -1.49 -16.67
CA ASN A 196 7.60 -2.60 -15.96
C ASN A 196 6.89 -2.91 -14.63
N GLU A 197 6.54 -1.88 -13.86
CA GLU A 197 5.80 -2.01 -12.60
C GLU A 197 4.36 -2.51 -12.84
N PHE A 198 3.73 -2.04 -13.90
CA PHE A 198 2.41 -2.52 -14.30
C PHE A 198 2.44 -4.00 -14.66
N ILE A 199 3.39 -4.42 -15.49
CA ILE A 199 3.57 -5.83 -15.88
C ILE A 199 3.88 -6.71 -14.65
N SER A 200 4.73 -6.21 -13.73
CA SER A 200 5.00 -6.91 -12.46
C SER A 200 3.71 -7.17 -11.67
N GLY A 201 2.87 -6.14 -11.52
CA GLY A 201 1.56 -6.30 -10.87
C GLY A 201 0.62 -7.25 -11.60
N LEU A 202 0.64 -7.26 -12.95
CA LEU A 202 -0.13 -8.22 -13.74
C LEU A 202 0.29 -9.68 -13.48
N GLY A 203 1.54 -9.93 -13.10
CA GLY A 203 1.98 -11.26 -12.68
C GLY A 203 1.16 -11.81 -11.51
N GLU A 204 0.89 -10.99 -10.49
CA GLU A 204 0.04 -11.36 -9.35
C GLU A 204 -1.44 -11.51 -9.75
N VAL A 205 -1.91 -10.68 -10.68
CA VAL A 205 -3.28 -10.81 -11.24
C VAL A 205 -3.44 -12.15 -11.95
N VAL A 206 -2.47 -12.54 -12.79
CA VAL A 206 -2.46 -13.84 -13.48
C VAL A 206 -2.40 -15.00 -12.49
N LYS A 207 -1.56 -14.91 -11.47
CA LYS A 207 -1.49 -15.91 -10.40
C LYS A 207 -2.84 -16.07 -9.70
N THR A 208 -3.48 -14.98 -9.34
CA THR A 208 -4.81 -14.99 -8.69
C THR A 208 -5.88 -15.58 -9.62
N ALA A 209 -5.84 -15.25 -10.92
CA ALA A 209 -6.75 -15.82 -11.91
C ALA A 209 -6.62 -17.34 -11.98
N PHE A 210 -5.38 -17.83 -12.04
CA PHE A 210 -5.10 -19.24 -12.14
C PHE A 210 -5.49 -20.03 -10.89
N LEU A 211 -5.23 -19.49 -9.71
CA LEU A 211 -5.42 -20.20 -8.44
C LEU A 211 -6.84 -20.07 -7.88
N PHE A 212 -7.51 -18.91 -8.09
CA PHE A 212 -8.69 -18.57 -7.29
C PHE A 212 -9.89 -18.06 -8.10
N SER A 213 -9.73 -17.64 -9.37
CA SER A 213 -10.83 -16.97 -10.08
C SER A 213 -10.94 -17.32 -11.57
N PRO A 214 -11.82 -18.27 -11.95
CA PRO A 214 -12.15 -18.50 -13.35
C PRO A 214 -12.70 -17.24 -14.05
N GLU A 215 -13.45 -16.37 -13.34
CA GLU A 215 -13.94 -15.10 -13.88
C GLU A 215 -12.78 -14.18 -14.28
N LEU A 216 -11.76 -14.06 -13.43
CA LEU A 216 -10.58 -13.26 -13.74
C LEU A 216 -9.80 -13.84 -14.94
N THR A 217 -9.73 -15.15 -15.03
CA THR A 217 -9.12 -15.84 -16.19
C THR A 217 -9.85 -15.47 -17.48
N GLU A 218 -11.18 -15.43 -17.47
CA GLU A 218 -11.98 -15.05 -18.65
C GLU A 218 -11.79 -13.57 -19.02
N ILE A 219 -11.72 -12.67 -18.04
CA ILE A 219 -11.43 -11.25 -18.29
C ILE A 219 -10.06 -11.09 -18.97
N LEU A 220 -9.03 -11.75 -18.46
CA LEU A 220 -7.68 -11.66 -19.01
C LEU A 220 -7.59 -12.20 -20.44
N LYS A 221 -8.38 -13.24 -20.78
CA LYS A 221 -8.45 -13.80 -22.13
C LYS A 221 -9.21 -12.91 -23.11
N THR A 222 -10.39 -12.43 -22.70
CA THR A 222 -11.34 -11.75 -23.61
C THR A 222 -11.13 -10.25 -23.68
N GLN A 223 -10.50 -9.62 -22.67
CA GLN A 223 -10.33 -8.16 -22.59
C GLN A 223 -8.86 -7.73 -22.52
N LYS A 224 -7.94 -8.52 -23.08
CA LYS A 224 -6.49 -8.29 -23.03
C LYS A 224 -6.11 -6.84 -23.42
N GLU A 225 -6.68 -6.33 -24.53
CA GLU A 225 -6.38 -4.97 -25.00
C GLU A 225 -6.82 -3.90 -24.00
N LYS A 226 -8.00 -4.06 -23.37
CA LYS A 226 -8.49 -3.15 -22.32
C LYS A 226 -7.62 -3.22 -21.07
N VAL A 227 -7.13 -4.39 -20.69
CA VAL A 227 -6.19 -4.55 -19.58
C VAL A 227 -4.88 -3.81 -19.89
N MET A 228 -4.29 -4.05 -21.05
CA MET A 228 -3.01 -3.45 -21.45
C MET A 228 -3.10 -1.94 -21.67
N SER A 229 -4.26 -1.43 -22.09
CA SER A 229 -4.53 0.02 -22.20
C SER A 229 -4.96 0.64 -20.88
N ARG A 230 -4.95 -0.11 -19.79
CA ARG A 230 -5.30 0.34 -18.43
C ARG A 230 -6.72 0.93 -18.33
N ASN A 231 -7.67 0.33 -19.05
CA ASN A 231 -9.06 0.77 -18.99
C ASN A 231 -9.57 0.75 -17.54
N GLU A 232 -10.08 1.88 -17.05
CA GLU A 232 -10.41 2.09 -15.64
C GLU A 232 -11.44 1.08 -15.10
N GLU A 233 -12.51 0.82 -15.86
CA GLU A 233 -13.57 -0.11 -15.44
C GLU A 233 -13.04 -1.55 -15.34
N VAL A 234 -12.21 -1.96 -16.31
CA VAL A 234 -11.63 -3.30 -16.32
C VAL A 234 -10.61 -3.45 -15.20
N LEU A 235 -9.75 -2.46 -14.99
CA LEU A 235 -8.79 -2.46 -13.88
C LEU A 235 -9.50 -2.51 -12.52
N LYS A 236 -10.51 -1.67 -12.32
CA LYS A 236 -11.31 -1.69 -11.09
C LYS A 236 -11.89 -3.10 -10.82
N LYS A 237 -12.45 -3.74 -11.85
CA LYS A 237 -13.00 -5.10 -11.72
C LYS A 237 -11.90 -6.12 -11.36
N ILE A 238 -10.77 -6.07 -12.03
CA ILE A 238 -9.61 -6.94 -11.76
C ILE A 238 -9.12 -6.75 -10.31
N ILE A 239 -8.87 -5.51 -9.89
CA ILE A 239 -8.38 -5.19 -8.56
C ILE A 239 -9.38 -5.68 -7.49
N THR A 240 -10.68 -5.43 -7.70
CA THR A 240 -11.73 -5.89 -6.76
C THR A 240 -11.73 -7.42 -6.61
N ILE A 241 -11.64 -8.17 -7.72
CA ILE A 241 -11.64 -9.64 -7.68
C ILE A 241 -10.38 -10.13 -6.95
N CYS A 242 -9.20 -9.59 -7.28
CA CYS A 242 -7.94 -9.98 -6.63
C CYS A 242 -7.96 -9.67 -5.14
N ALA A 243 -8.37 -8.46 -4.77
CA ALA A 243 -8.42 -8.03 -3.37
C ALA A 243 -9.38 -8.90 -2.54
N LYS A 244 -10.55 -9.26 -3.08
CA LYS A 244 -11.50 -10.20 -2.44
C LYS A 244 -10.93 -11.60 -2.31
N ALA A 245 -10.25 -12.14 -3.33
CA ALA A 245 -9.60 -13.44 -3.28
C ALA A 245 -8.48 -13.47 -2.23
N LYS A 246 -7.65 -12.43 -2.20
CA LYS A 246 -6.60 -12.25 -1.18
C LYS A 246 -7.18 -12.17 0.21
N ALA A 247 -8.20 -11.34 0.42
CA ALA A 247 -8.87 -11.16 1.71
C ALA A 247 -9.44 -12.47 2.24
N LYS A 248 -10.09 -13.27 1.38
CA LYS A 248 -10.59 -14.60 1.73
C LYS A 248 -9.48 -15.52 2.21
N THR A 249 -8.37 -15.60 1.47
CA THR A 249 -7.22 -16.44 1.83
C THR A 249 -6.59 -16.00 3.14
N VAL A 250 -6.48 -14.68 3.38
CA VAL A 250 -5.95 -14.11 4.64
C VAL A 250 -6.88 -14.40 5.82
N HIS A 251 -8.21 -14.31 5.62
CA HIS A 251 -9.19 -14.65 6.66
C HIS A 251 -9.05 -16.12 7.10
N GLU A 252 -8.87 -17.03 6.14
CA GLU A 252 -8.72 -18.47 6.41
C GLU A 252 -7.37 -18.83 7.04
N ASP A 253 -6.30 -18.09 6.69
CA ASP A 253 -4.93 -18.38 7.14
C ASP A 253 -4.11 -17.09 7.32
N PHE A 254 -4.41 -16.34 8.36
CA PHE A 254 -3.74 -15.06 8.63
C PHE A 254 -2.21 -15.17 8.75
N LYS A 255 -1.70 -16.20 9.42
CA LYS A 255 -0.26 -16.38 9.71
C LYS A 255 0.47 -17.27 8.70
N GLU A 256 -0.16 -17.59 7.56
CA GLU A 256 0.47 -18.36 6.48
C GLU A 256 1.04 -19.71 6.91
N LYS A 257 0.25 -20.47 7.62
CA LYS A 257 0.59 -21.84 8.03
C LYS A 257 -0.04 -22.92 7.13
N GLY A 258 -0.85 -22.54 6.16
CA GLY A 258 -1.64 -23.42 5.31
C GLY A 258 -1.90 -22.84 3.92
N ILE A 259 -3.18 -22.58 3.59
CA ILE A 259 -3.63 -22.20 2.23
C ILE A 259 -2.99 -20.89 1.72
N ARG A 260 -2.65 -19.95 2.60
CA ARG A 260 -2.01 -18.70 2.22
C ARG A 260 -0.61 -18.91 1.61
N ALA A 261 0.05 -20.04 1.90
CA ALA A 261 1.33 -20.38 1.29
C ALA A 261 1.24 -20.56 -0.25
N TYR A 262 0.05 -20.88 -0.80
CA TYR A 262 -0.16 -20.95 -2.25
C TYR A 262 0.03 -19.58 -2.93
N LEU A 263 -0.13 -18.48 -2.21
CA LEU A 263 0.17 -17.14 -2.73
C LEU A 263 1.66 -16.93 -3.04
N ASN A 264 2.55 -17.75 -2.51
CA ASN A 264 3.98 -17.75 -2.84
C ASN A 264 4.31 -18.58 -4.09
N TYR A 265 3.30 -19.18 -4.75
CA TYR A 265 3.51 -19.97 -5.96
C TYR A 265 4.14 -19.09 -7.05
N GLY A 266 5.22 -19.60 -7.66
CA GLY A 266 5.99 -18.86 -8.66
C GLY A 266 7.08 -17.93 -8.10
N HIS A 267 7.10 -17.61 -6.81
CA HIS A 267 8.11 -16.72 -6.23
C HIS A 267 9.55 -17.26 -6.30
N THR A 268 9.73 -18.57 -6.43
CA THR A 268 11.05 -19.19 -6.59
C THR A 268 11.64 -18.92 -7.99
N PHE A 269 10.79 -18.81 -9.01
CA PHE A 269 11.20 -18.59 -10.41
C PHE A 269 11.01 -17.14 -10.83
N GLY A 270 9.99 -16.46 -10.31
CA GLY A 270 9.66 -15.08 -10.63
C GLY A 270 10.74 -14.06 -10.23
N PRO A 271 11.30 -14.07 -9.01
CA PRO A 271 12.36 -13.15 -8.61
C PRO A 271 13.64 -13.26 -9.47
N VAL A 272 13.94 -14.45 -9.99
CA VAL A 272 15.08 -14.65 -10.90
C VAL A 272 14.84 -13.97 -12.25
N SER A 273 13.61 -13.95 -12.75
CA SER A 273 13.27 -13.28 -14.01
C SER A 273 13.22 -11.75 -13.91
N TYR A 274 12.91 -11.19 -12.74
CA TYR A 274 12.87 -9.73 -12.54
C TYR A 274 14.25 -9.11 -12.31
N THR A 275 15.26 -9.89 -11.94
CA THR A 275 16.64 -9.41 -11.75
C THR A 275 17.49 -9.49 -13.03
N HIS A 276 16.97 -10.11 -14.10
CA HIS A 276 17.67 -10.32 -15.36
C HIS A 276 16.94 -9.79 -16.61
N LEU A 277 15.84 -9.05 -16.41
CA LEU A 277 15.18 -8.27 -17.45
C LEU A 277 15.28 -6.77 -17.12
#